data_8645dd94627b17c6d283695526619796
#
_entry.id   8645dd94627b17c6d283695526619796
#
_cell.length_a   1.000
_cell.length_b   1.000
_cell.length_c   1.000
_cell.angle_alpha   90.00
_cell.angle_beta   90.00
_cell.angle_gamma   90.00
#
_symmetry.space_group_name_H-M   'P 1'
#
loop_
_entity.id
_entity.type
_entity.pdbx_description
1 polymer ?
#
loop_
_entity_poly.entity_id
_entity_poly.type
_entity_poly.pdbx_seq_one_letter_code
_entity_poly.pdbx_strand_id
1 'polypeptide(L)'
;MAHVVIMPKQGQSVESCIVSEFKVKVGDSVKPGDILFGYETDKATFEEESQVEGTVLAIFWADGDEIPVLENVLVIGEAGESFEEFRPAAAAGTPSETLRPSASSLPLPAAAGPSHSSGHGRPEVSEGVPASAGRSDERQGLTLNPDAAISPRARREAAERGVNTALVAGSGPGGRILSRDVEAAAAAQGCLTGLAKARLAAGGVVSPGTGSGLAGSVKGADLKAWEPSHTEGLAGEGTEFEVVKMSNMRKLIARSMYASLQNSAQLTHMLAADASTVQALRKKAKKALEEGKIDVNITINDFVCFAVIKALQKYPNLNSHCLGESMRLFKHVNLGMAVDTERGLMVPAVPHAQELGIVELSRQLKKLAEDCKKGSVNPDLLSPEAASFTVSNLGGVGVEWFTPIINVPQSAILGVGTLVPRPKLVNGEYTFVPYMGLSLTYDHRAVDGGEATRFLKQIATEIETLNIEF
;
A
#
# COMPACT_ATOMS: atom_id res chain seq x y z
N MET A 1 -19.01 30.31 -26.87
CA MET A 1 -17.84 30.40 -25.94
C MET A 1 -17.50 29.01 -25.45
N ALA A 2 -16.26 28.62 -25.56
CA ALA A 2 -15.79 27.30 -25.12
C ALA A 2 -15.99 27.15 -23.61
N HIS A 3 -16.61 26.06 -23.20
CA HIS A 3 -16.84 25.66 -21.81
C HIS A 3 -15.91 24.51 -21.44
N VAL A 4 -15.13 24.73 -20.38
CA VAL A 4 -14.17 23.71 -19.90
C VAL A 4 -14.83 22.84 -18.85
N VAL A 5 -14.77 21.53 -19.03
CA VAL A 5 -15.15 20.55 -18.02
C VAL A 5 -13.90 20.13 -17.26
N ILE A 6 -13.91 20.36 -15.96
CA ILE A 6 -12.80 20.06 -15.06
C ILE A 6 -13.04 18.75 -14.31
N MET A 7 -11.99 18.09 -13.82
CA MET A 7 -12.14 16.92 -12.95
C MET A 7 -12.76 17.35 -11.61
N PRO A 8 -13.95 16.84 -11.24
CA PRO A 8 -14.63 17.29 -10.02
C PRO A 8 -13.91 16.80 -8.77
N LYS A 9 -13.98 17.61 -7.72
CA LYS A 9 -13.45 17.27 -6.40
C LYS A 9 -14.55 16.64 -5.54
N GLN A 10 -14.56 15.32 -5.44
CA GLN A 10 -15.50 14.55 -4.61
C GLN A 10 -14.91 14.27 -3.22
N GLY A 11 -15.09 15.24 -2.28
CA GLY A 11 -14.58 15.15 -0.91
C GLY A 11 -13.29 15.95 -0.66
N GLN A 12 -12.97 16.21 0.62
CA GLN A 12 -11.83 17.08 0.99
C GLN A 12 -10.46 16.40 0.80
N SER A 13 -10.41 15.07 0.81
CA SER A 13 -9.18 14.28 0.78
C SER A 13 -8.82 13.70 -0.60
N VAL A 14 -9.64 13.97 -1.65
CA VAL A 14 -9.36 13.48 -3.01
C VAL A 14 -8.41 14.46 -3.70
N GLU A 15 -7.23 13.98 -4.11
CA GLU A 15 -6.22 14.75 -4.84
C GLU A 15 -6.22 14.44 -6.34
N SER A 16 -6.60 13.22 -6.73
CA SER A 16 -6.70 12.76 -8.12
C SER A 16 -7.84 11.76 -8.30
N CYS A 17 -8.34 11.64 -9.54
CA CYS A 17 -9.33 10.66 -9.95
C CYS A 17 -8.86 9.92 -11.19
N ILE A 18 -9.27 8.69 -11.39
CA ILE A 18 -8.95 7.89 -12.59
C ILE A 18 -10.15 7.89 -13.50
N VAL A 19 -9.97 8.31 -14.76
CA VAL A 19 -11.04 8.20 -15.76
C VAL A 19 -11.24 6.73 -16.11
N SER A 20 -12.47 6.23 -15.92
CA SER A 20 -12.79 4.84 -16.26
C SER A 20 -13.06 4.67 -17.77
N GLU A 21 -13.86 5.57 -18.34
CA GLU A 21 -14.23 5.55 -19.76
C GLU A 21 -14.80 6.91 -20.17
N PHE A 22 -14.41 7.43 -21.34
CA PHE A 22 -15.09 8.53 -22.00
C PHE A 22 -16.29 7.99 -22.78
N LYS A 23 -17.48 8.54 -22.50
CA LYS A 23 -18.73 8.17 -23.20
C LYS A 23 -18.94 8.98 -24.49
N VAL A 24 -18.15 10.03 -24.68
CA VAL A 24 -18.20 10.95 -25.82
C VAL A 24 -16.85 10.98 -26.55
N LYS A 25 -16.87 11.38 -27.80
CA LYS A 25 -15.69 11.56 -28.66
C LYS A 25 -15.58 12.99 -29.16
N VAL A 26 -14.39 13.39 -29.53
CA VAL A 26 -14.17 14.70 -30.19
C VAL A 26 -15.03 14.77 -31.45
N GLY A 27 -15.85 15.82 -31.54
CA GLY A 27 -16.82 16.04 -32.60
C GLY A 27 -18.27 15.67 -32.25
N ASP A 28 -18.52 14.97 -31.14
CA ASP A 28 -19.87 14.61 -30.71
C ASP A 28 -20.61 15.83 -30.19
N SER A 29 -21.92 15.91 -30.50
CA SER A 29 -22.83 16.92 -29.96
C SER A 29 -23.44 16.44 -28.66
N VAL A 30 -23.34 17.23 -27.59
CA VAL A 30 -23.83 16.92 -26.25
C VAL A 30 -24.85 17.94 -25.78
N LYS A 31 -25.75 17.52 -24.89
CA LYS A 31 -26.79 18.35 -24.26
C LYS A 31 -26.63 18.29 -22.74
N PRO A 32 -27.18 19.28 -22.00
CA PRO A 32 -27.23 19.22 -20.54
C PRO A 32 -27.87 17.92 -20.05
N GLY A 33 -27.16 17.18 -19.17
CA GLY A 33 -27.55 15.87 -18.65
C GLY A 33 -26.98 14.67 -19.40
N ASP A 34 -26.26 14.87 -20.54
CA ASP A 34 -25.55 13.77 -21.20
C ASP A 34 -24.29 13.41 -20.42
N ILE A 35 -24.05 12.11 -20.22
CA ILE A 35 -22.86 11.61 -19.51
C ILE A 35 -21.63 11.78 -20.41
N LEU A 36 -20.63 12.51 -19.95
CA LEU A 36 -19.39 12.81 -20.66
C LEU A 36 -18.33 11.73 -20.43
N PHE A 37 -18.08 11.40 -19.16
CA PHE A 37 -17.12 10.36 -18.77
C PHE A 37 -17.45 9.80 -17.39
N GLY A 38 -17.05 8.56 -17.17
CA GLY A 38 -17.02 7.94 -15.85
C GLY A 38 -15.65 8.15 -15.21
N TYR A 39 -15.60 8.40 -13.90
CA TYR A 39 -14.36 8.49 -13.16
C TYR A 39 -14.45 7.77 -11.82
N GLU A 40 -13.31 7.24 -11.38
CA GLU A 40 -13.19 6.48 -10.15
C GLU A 40 -12.29 7.25 -9.17
N THR A 41 -12.76 7.36 -7.96
CA THR A 41 -11.96 7.75 -6.79
C THR A 41 -11.49 6.48 -6.08
N ASP A 42 -10.69 6.63 -5.03
CA ASP A 42 -10.32 5.53 -4.14
C ASP A 42 -11.52 4.85 -3.44
N LYS A 43 -12.73 5.43 -3.54
CA LYS A 43 -13.90 5.06 -2.75
C LYS A 43 -15.14 4.72 -3.57
N ALA A 44 -15.34 5.35 -4.72
CA ALA A 44 -16.55 5.19 -5.53
C ALA A 44 -16.32 5.56 -6.99
N THR A 45 -17.18 5.06 -7.85
CA THR A 45 -17.28 5.43 -9.27
C THR A 45 -18.37 6.46 -9.43
N PHE A 46 -18.11 7.50 -10.19
CA PHE A 46 -19.02 8.60 -10.48
C PHE A 46 -19.09 8.79 -12.00
N GLU A 47 -20.15 9.46 -12.43
CA GLU A 47 -20.35 9.90 -13.81
C GLU A 47 -20.45 11.41 -13.83
N GLU A 48 -19.77 12.05 -14.79
CA GLU A 48 -19.83 13.48 -14.98
C GLU A 48 -20.75 13.82 -16.14
N GLU A 49 -21.74 14.65 -15.90
CA GLU A 49 -22.75 15.07 -16.85
C GLU A 49 -22.44 16.44 -17.45
N SER A 50 -22.79 16.64 -18.72
CA SER A 50 -22.68 17.94 -19.36
C SER A 50 -23.63 18.95 -18.73
N GLN A 51 -23.14 20.14 -18.40
CA GLN A 51 -23.95 21.26 -17.95
C GLN A 51 -24.35 22.21 -19.09
N VAL A 52 -23.79 22.03 -20.29
CA VAL A 52 -23.98 22.90 -21.45
C VAL A 52 -24.29 22.10 -22.70
N GLU A 53 -24.96 22.75 -23.68
CA GLU A 53 -25.14 22.21 -25.02
C GLU A 53 -24.00 22.69 -25.92
N GLY A 54 -23.44 21.78 -26.73
CA GLY A 54 -22.37 22.10 -27.66
C GLY A 54 -21.72 20.88 -28.29
N THR A 55 -20.61 21.11 -28.99
CA THR A 55 -19.80 20.04 -29.58
C THR A 55 -18.55 19.84 -28.74
N VAL A 56 -18.13 18.59 -28.52
CA VAL A 56 -16.86 18.25 -27.86
C VAL A 56 -15.71 18.64 -28.75
N LEU A 57 -14.97 19.69 -28.40
CA LEU A 57 -13.86 20.24 -29.19
C LEU A 57 -12.56 19.50 -28.97
N ALA A 58 -12.27 19.13 -27.74
CA ALA A 58 -11.08 18.39 -27.36
C ALA A 58 -11.29 17.55 -26.11
N ILE A 59 -10.60 16.40 -26.03
CA ILE A 59 -10.42 15.56 -24.85
C ILE A 59 -8.91 15.48 -24.61
N PHE A 60 -8.45 15.84 -23.42
CA PHE A 60 -7.02 15.99 -23.11
C PHE A 60 -6.39 14.73 -22.53
N TRP A 61 -7.18 13.75 -22.15
CA TRP A 61 -6.75 12.55 -21.41
C TRP A 61 -7.30 11.29 -22.07
N ALA A 62 -6.74 10.14 -21.72
CA ALA A 62 -7.18 8.84 -22.20
C ALA A 62 -7.92 8.03 -21.10
N ASP A 63 -8.65 7.00 -21.52
CA ASP A 63 -9.25 6.04 -20.59
C ASP A 63 -8.18 5.39 -19.72
N GLY A 64 -8.38 5.45 -18.40
CA GLY A 64 -7.46 4.92 -17.42
C GLY A 64 -6.39 5.90 -16.93
N ASP A 65 -6.38 7.15 -17.41
CA ASP A 65 -5.48 8.18 -16.92
C ASP A 65 -5.88 8.69 -15.53
N GLU A 66 -4.88 8.97 -14.70
CA GLU A 66 -5.05 9.60 -13.40
C GLU A 66 -4.94 11.11 -13.53
N ILE A 67 -6.05 11.80 -13.26
CA ILE A 67 -6.18 13.24 -13.44
C ILE A 67 -6.29 13.93 -12.08
N PRO A 68 -5.44 14.94 -11.77
CA PRO A 68 -5.59 15.75 -10.58
C PRO A 68 -6.97 16.43 -10.54
N VAL A 69 -7.56 16.57 -9.36
CA VAL A 69 -8.82 17.31 -9.22
C VAL A 69 -8.64 18.77 -9.65
N LEU A 70 -9.69 19.35 -10.24
CA LEU A 70 -9.72 20.70 -10.79
C LEU A 70 -8.87 20.93 -12.06
N GLU A 71 -8.25 19.86 -12.63
CA GLU A 71 -7.62 19.93 -13.93
C GLU A 71 -8.64 19.84 -15.07
N ASN A 72 -8.31 20.45 -16.21
CA ASN A 72 -9.16 20.46 -17.40
C ASN A 72 -9.18 19.07 -18.04
N VAL A 73 -10.37 18.51 -18.25
CA VAL A 73 -10.55 17.15 -18.81
C VAL A 73 -10.92 17.22 -20.28
N LEU A 74 -11.93 18.01 -20.64
CA LEU A 74 -12.39 18.19 -22.00
C LEU A 74 -13.01 19.57 -22.18
N VAL A 75 -13.22 20.00 -23.44
CA VAL A 75 -13.78 21.29 -23.81
C VAL A 75 -14.99 21.10 -24.71
N ILE A 76 -16.08 21.78 -24.38
CA ILE A 76 -17.33 21.83 -25.16
C ILE A 76 -17.51 23.24 -25.69
N GLY A 77 -17.84 23.42 -26.98
CA GLY A 77 -18.04 24.71 -27.58
C GLY A 77 -18.69 24.64 -28.97
N GLU A 78 -18.62 25.73 -29.72
CA GLU A 78 -19.09 25.74 -31.11
C GLU A 78 -18.03 25.19 -32.06
N ALA A 79 -18.43 24.53 -33.13
CA ALA A 79 -17.53 23.91 -34.06
C ALA A 79 -16.56 24.95 -34.69
N GLY A 80 -15.24 24.80 -34.49
CA GLY A 80 -14.20 25.69 -34.98
C GLY A 80 -13.72 26.72 -33.93
N GLU A 81 -14.21 26.71 -32.72
CA GLU A 81 -13.73 27.56 -31.61
C GLU A 81 -12.36 27.07 -31.14
N SER A 82 -11.45 28.00 -30.74
CA SER A 82 -10.11 27.64 -30.26
C SER A 82 -10.17 27.10 -28.85
N PHE A 83 -9.46 25.99 -28.59
CA PHE A 83 -9.39 25.32 -27.30
C PHE A 83 -7.95 25.14 -26.76
N GLU A 84 -6.93 25.58 -27.50
CA GLU A 84 -5.51 25.38 -27.14
C GLU A 84 -5.11 26.05 -25.82
N GLU A 85 -5.74 27.16 -25.45
CA GLU A 85 -5.49 27.86 -24.20
C GLU A 85 -5.93 27.07 -22.95
N PHE A 86 -6.82 26.07 -23.12
CA PHE A 86 -7.32 25.22 -22.06
C PHE A 86 -6.57 23.90 -21.88
N ARG A 87 -5.53 23.69 -22.70
CA ARG A 87 -4.74 22.45 -22.63
C ARG A 87 -3.95 22.38 -21.31
N PRO A 88 -4.17 21.36 -20.45
CA PRO A 88 -3.43 21.22 -19.19
C PRO A 88 -1.94 20.98 -19.47
N ALA A 89 -1.08 21.56 -18.64
CA ALA A 89 0.37 21.37 -18.73
C ALA A 89 0.78 19.89 -18.53
N ALA A 90 -0.02 19.12 -17.80
CA ALA A 90 0.19 17.70 -17.55
C ALA A 90 -0.21 16.80 -18.73
N ALA A 91 -1.16 17.22 -19.59
CA ALA A 91 -1.59 16.46 -20.79
C ALA A 91 -0.57 16.50 -21.95
N ALA A 92 0.52 17.27 -21.82
CA ALA A 92 1.60 17.36 -22.81
C ALA A 92 2.64 16.22 -22.68
N GLY A 93 2.29 15.08 -22.09
CA GLY A 93 3.10 13.85 -22.16
C GLY A 93 4.38 13.88 -21.32
N THR A 94 4.27 14.16 -20.00
CA THR A 94 5.32 13.82 -19.02
C THR A 94 4.67 13.58 -17.66
N PRO A 95 5.05 12.54 -16.89
CA PRO A 95 4.57 12.38 -15.53
C PRO A 95 4.98 13.60 -14.71
N SER A 96 4.01 14.28 -14.10
CA SER A 96 4.20 15.49 -13.31
C SER A 96 5.09 15.23 -12.11
N GLU A 97 6.32 15.71 -12.21
CA GLU A 97 7.24 15.90 -11.11
C GLU A 97 7.08 17.34 -10.62
N THR A 98 6.07 17.61 -9.80
CA THR A 98 6.01 18.83 -8.98
C THR A 98 5.11 18.59 -7.78
N LEU A 99 5.72 18.32 -6.64
CA LEU A 99 5.44 18.87 -5.32
C LEU A 99 6.35 18.16 -4.29
N ARG A 100 7.63 18.58 -4.31
CA ARG A 100 8.44 18.50 -3.09
C ARG A 100 8.52 19.91 -2.50
N PRO A 101 8.18 20.14 -1.24
CA PRO A 101 8.56 21.37 -0.57
C PRO A 101 10.08 21.42 -0.40
N SER A 102 10.67 22.55 -0.74
CA SER A 102 12.08 22.85 -0.59
C SER A 102 12.50 22.72 0.87
N ALA A 103 13.33 21.73 1.18
CA ALA A 103 14.06 21.69 2.43
C ALA A 103 15.31 22.57 2.30
N SER A 104 15.31 23.66 3.03
CA SER A 104 16.46 24.52 3.27
C SER A 104 17.56 23.74 3.98
N SER A 105 18.77 23.89 3.46
CA SER A 105 20.04 23.43 3.98
C SER A 105 20.32 23.93 5.40
N LEU A 106 20.63 23.01 6.32
CA LEU A 106 21.43 23.29 7.53
C LEU A 106 22.49 22.19 7.71
N PRO A 107 23.70 22.54 8.15
CA PRO A 107 24.85 21.66 8.11
C PRO A 107 24.90 20.68 9.30
N LEU A 108 25.38 19.47 9.03
CA LEU A 108 25.69 18.44 10.03
C LEU A 108 26.91 18.84 10.89
N PRO A 109 26.87 18.65 12.20
CA PRO A 109 28.07 18.71 13.02
C PRO A 109 28.81 17.37 12.98
N ALA A 110 30.11 17.47 12.88
CA ALA A 110 31.07 16.37 12.94
C ALA A 110 31.04 15.70 14.34
N ALA A 111 30.88 14.37 14.35
CA ALA A 111 31.04 13.57 15.55
C ALA A 111 32.40 12.85 15.53
N ALA A 112 33.16 13.09 16.55
CA ALA A 112 34.44 12.43 16.87
C ALA A 112 34.15 10.98 17.33
N GLY A 113 34.97 10.03 16.84
CA GLY A 113 35.00 8.67 17.36
C GLY A 113 35.79 8.53 18.67
N PRO A 114 35.61 7.43 19.37
CA PRO A 114 36.71 6.83 20.07
C PRO A 114 37.06 5.42 19.59
N SER A 115 38.35 5.23 19.45
CA SER A 115 39.05 3.98 19.27
C SER A 115 38.90 3.06 20.49
N HIS A 116 38.67 1.77 20.33
CA HIS A 116 39.26 0.75 21.20
C HIS A 116 39.51 -0.58 20.49
N SER A 117 40.70 -1.04 20.63
CA SER A 117 41.35 -2.25 20.20
C SER A 117 41.02 -3.47 21.09
N SER A 118 41.17 -4.63 20.50
CA SER A 118 41.58 -5.96 21.02
C SER A 118 40.56 -7.01 20.57
N GLY A 119 40.85 -8.07 19.84
CA GLY A 119 41.96 -8.99 19.87
C GLY A 119 41.43 -10.39 20.19
N HIS A 120 41.89 -11.39 19.44
CA HIS A 120 41.66 -12.85 19.61
C HIS A 120 40.41 -13.41 18.86
N GLY A 121 40.49 -14.41 18.02
CA GLY A 121 41.42 -15.49 17.77
C GLY A 121 40.70 -16.46 16.79
N ARG A 122 41.41 -16.89 15.78
CA ARG A 122 41.02 -17.99 14.86
C ARG A 122 40.92 -19.34 15.61
N PRO A 123 40.17 -20.30 15.08
CA PRO A 123 40.87 -21.45 14.50
C PRO A 123 40.46 -21.80 13.08
N GLU A 124 41.46 -22.20 12.31
CA GLU A 124 41.36 -22.92 11.05
C GLU A 124 40.83 -24.35 11.26
N VAL A 125 40.06 -24.86 10.31
CA VAL A 125 40.12 -26.25 9.91
C VAL A 125 39.93 -26.34 8.40
N SER A 126 40.85 -27.05 7.81
CA SER A 126 41.10 -27.37 6.41
C SER A 126 40.31 -28.59 5.92
N GLU A 127 40.43 -28.81 4.60
CA GLU A 127 40.16 -29.98 3.77
C GLU A 127 38.84 -29.93 3.01
N GLY A 128 38.76 -30.09 1.68
CA GLY A 128 39.68 -30.54 0.68
C GLY A 128 38.90 -31.27 -0.41
N VAL A 129 38.97 -30.73 -1.68
CA VAL A 129 39.02 -31.48 -2.97
C VAL A 129 37.79 -32.25 -3.46
N PRO A 130 37.58 -32.50 -4.79
CA PRO A 130 38.20 -31.97 -6.01
C PRO A 130 37.24 -31.46 -7.11
N ALA A 131 37.86 -30.84 -8.11
CA ALA A 131 37.30 -30.46 -9.38
C ALA A 131 36.93 -31.68 -10.28
N SER A 132 35.86 -31.52 -11.04
CA SER A 132 35.72 -32.22 -12.32
C SER A 132 35.14 -31.26 -13.38
N ALA A 133 35.81 -31.24 -14.50
CA ALA A 133 35.49 -30.47 -15.68
C ALA A 133 34.28 -31.05 -16.43
N GLY A 134 33.46 -30.19 -16.97
CA GLY A 134 32.45 -30.53 -17.95
C GLY A 134 32.02 -29.28 -18.69
N ARG A 135 32.55 -29.09 -19.89
CA ARG A 135 32.05 -28.10 -20.88
C ARG A 135 30.66 -28.52 -21.34
N SER A 136 29.72 -27.62 -21.32
CA SER A 136 28.64 -27.56 -22.30
C SER A 136 28.20 -26.12 -22.46
N ASP A 137 28.41 -25.61 -23.66
CA ASP A 137 27.85 -24.38 -24.23
C ASP A 137 26.32 -24.50 -24.26
N GLU A 138 25.64 -23.69 -23.49
CA GLU A 138 24.23 -23.37 -23.74
C GLU A 138 23.95 -21.95 -23.30
N ARG A 139 23.37 -21.18 -24.20
CA ARG A 139 22.97 -19.76 -24.05
C ARG A 139 22.06 -19.58 -22.86
N GLN A 140 22.58 -19.06 -21.77
CA GLN A 140 21.78 -18.67 -20.62
C GLN A 140 21.18 -17.29 -20.88
N GLY A 141 19.84 -17.24 -20.85
CA GLY A 141 19.07 -16.01 -20.82
C GLY A 141 19.48 -15.16 -19.61
N LEU A 142 19.58 -13.86 -19.80
CA LEU A 142 19.95 -12.88 -18.78
C LEU A 142 18.94 -12.93 -17.63
N THR A 143 19.30 -13.57 -16.53
CA THR A 143 18.62 -13.37 -15.24
C THR A 143 19.22 -12.13 -14.57
N LEU A 144 18.48 -11.04 -14.56
CA LEU A 144 18.81 -9.83 -13.82
C LEU A 144 18.72 -10.14 -12.32
N ASN A 145 19.83 -10.04 -11.60
CA ASN A 145 19.88 -10.26 -10.16
C ASN A 145 20.09 -8.90 -9.46
N PRO A 146 19.06 -8.31 -8.85
CA PRO A 146 19.17 -6.99 -8.18
C PRO A 146 20.11 -7.02 -6.97
N ASP A 147 20.41 -8.19 -6.41
CA ASP A 147 21.30 -8.38 -5.26
C ASP A 147 22.71 -8.87 -5.66
N ALA A 148 23.09 -8.78 -6.93
CA ALA A 148 24.42 -9.21 -7.36
C ALA A 148 25.52 -8.45 -6.62
N ALA A 149 26.39 -9.18 -5.92
CA ALA A 149 27.54 -8.60 -5.24
C ALA A 149 28.41 -7.84 -6.24
N ILE A 150 28.71 -6.58 -5.98
CA ILE A 150 29.57 -5.75 -6.83
C ILE A 150 30.93 -5.53 -6.15
N SER A 151 32.03 -5.59 -6.93
CA SER A 151 33.35 -5.29 -6.38
C SER A 151 33.50 -3.80 -6.06
N PRO A 152 34.28 -3.39 -5.02
CA PRO A 152 34.46 -1.98 -4.66
C PRO A 152 34.97 -1.13 -5.82
N ARG A 153 35.82 -1.68 -6.67
CA ARG A 153 36.35 -1.00 -7.86
C ARG A 153 35.24 -0.83 -8.91
N ALA A 154 34.47 -1.87 -9.21
CA ALA A 154 33.36 -1.80 -10.15
C ALA A 154 32.28 -0.78 -9.71
N ARG A 155 32.01 -0.69 -8.39
CA ARG A 155 31.06 0.30 -7.84
C ARG A 155 31.52 1.73 -8.10
N ARG A 156 32.80 2.05 -7.88
CA ARG A 156 33.35 3.37 -8.16
C ARG A 156 33.28 3.70 -9.66
N GLU A 157 33.69 2.76 -10.49
CA GLU A 157 33.71 2.92 -11.95
C GLU A 157 32.29 3.05 -12.53
N ALA A 158 31.30 2.32 -11.99
CA ALA A 158 29.90 2.46 -12.37
C ALA A 158 29.36 3.87 -12.00
N ALA A 159 29.70 4.40 -10.84
CA ALA A 159 29.32 5.75 -10.43
C ALA A 159 29.97 6.83 -11.32
N GLU A 160 31.28 6.68 -11.65
CA GLU A 160 31.99 7.62 -12.51
C GLU A 160 31.47 7.61 -13.95
N ARG A 161 31.08 6.45 -14.47
CA ARG A 161 30.60 6.30 -15.85
C ARG A 161 29.08 6.38 -15.98
N GLY A 162 28.33 6.44 -14.85
CA GLY A 162 26.87 6.51 -14.84
C GLY A 162 26.23 5.20 -15.33
N VAL A 163 26.80 4.05 -14.97
CA VAL A 163 26.27 2.73 -15.33
C VAL A 163 25.34 2.22 -14.24
N ASN A 164 24.10 1.87 -14.62
CA ASN A 164 23.17 1.23 -13.70
C ASN A 164 23.57 -0.24 -13.48
N THR A 165 24.11 -0.53 -12.30
CA THR A 165 24.64 -1.86 -11.95
C THR A 165 23.57 -2.94 -11.84
N ALA A 166 22.29 -2.58 -11.64
CA ALA A 166 21.18 -3.53 -11.62
C ALA A 166 20.93 -4.20 -13.01
N LEU A 167 21.42 -3.56 -14.07
CA LEU A 167 21.28 -4.03 -15.46
C LEU A 167 22.55 -4.72 -15.98
N VAL A 168 23.59 -4.89 -15.16
CA VAL A 168 24.87 -5.46 -15.56
C VAL A 168 24.95 -6.91 -15.10
N ALA A 169 25.14 -7.85 -16.05
CA ALA A 169 25.42 -9.24 -15.71
C ALA A 169 26.86 -9.37 -15.18
N GLY A 170 27.03 -9.85 -13.95
CA GLY A 170 28.34 -10.02 -13.35
C GLY A 170 29.07 -11.28 -13.87
N SER A 171 30.32 -11.13 -14.33
CA SER A 171 31.19 -12.22 -14.84
C SER A 171 32.10 -12.81 -13.75
N GLY A 172 32.04 -12.31 -12.52
CA GLY A 172 32.84 -12.82 -11.41
C GLY A 172 32.26 -14.05 -10.71
N PRO A 173 33.01 -14.65 -9.78
CA PRO A 173 32.53 -15.79 -9.00
C PRO A 173 31.20 -15.49 -8.27
N GLY A 174 30.22 -16.37 -8.40
CA GLY A 174 28.90 -16.20 -7.84
C GLY A 174 28.07 -15.05 -8.45
N GLY A 175 28.34 -14.68 -9.72
CA GLY A 175 27.62 -13.60 -10.39
C GLY A 175 28.06 -12.19 -9.98
N ARG A 176 29.23 -12.06 -9.35
CA ARG A 176 29.77 -10.74 -8.90
C ARG A 176 30.10 -9.84 -10.08
N ILE A 177 29.64 -8.60 -10.03
CA ILE A 177 29.96 -7.57 -11.03
C ILE A 177 31.39 -7.07 -10.81
N LEU A 178 32.21 -7.16 -11.87
CA LEU A 178 33.60 -6.73 -11.90
C LEU A 178 33.75 -5.46 -12.75
N SER A 179 34.91 -4.76 -12.66
CA SER A 179 35.16 -3.53 -13.44
C SER A 179 35.01 -3.75 -14.96
N ARG A 180 35.45 -4.88 -15.48
CA ARG A 180 35.32 -5.20 -16.91
C ARG A 180 33.86 -5.29 -17.38
N ASP A 181 32.93 -5.72 -16.51
CA ASP A 181 31.50 -5.82 -16.81
C ASP A 181 30.90 -4.41 -16.88
N VAL A 182 31.35 -3.52 -15.98
CA VAL A 182 30.97 -2.10 -16.02
C VAL A 182 31.55 -1.39 -17.23
N GLU A 183 32.78 -1.69 -17.63
CA GLU A 183 33.39 -1.15 -18.84
C GLU A 183 32.65 -1.57 -20.10
N ALA A 184 32.28 -2.84 -20.20
CA ALA A 184 31.51 -3.37 -21.33
C ALA A 184 30.11 -2.73 -21.38
N ALA A 185 29.43 -2.58 -20.25
CA ALA A 185 28.15 -1.89 -20.17
C ALA A 185 28.25 -0.41 -20.50
N ALA A 186 29.31 0.28 -20.06
CA ALA A 186 29.56 1.68 -20.38
C ALA A 186 29.86 1.90 -21.89
N ALA A 187 30.53 0.95 -22.52
CA ALA A 187 30.80 1.00 -23.96
C ALA A 187 29.54 0.80 -24.82
N ALA A 188 28.56 0.05 -24.32
CA ALA A 188 27.27 -0.14 -24.96
C ALA A 188 26.33 1.06 -24.78
N GLN A 189 26.58 1.93 -23.80
CA GLN A 189 25.85 3.19 -23.60
C GLN A 189 26.45 4.27 -24.48
N GLY A 190 25.62 5.03 -25.23
CA GLY A 190 26.08 6.21 -25.97
C GLY A 190 26.69 7.26 -25.02
N CYS A 191 27.38 8.28 -25.61
CA CYS A 191 27.90 9.41 -24.83
C CYS A 191 26.79 10.09 -24.02
N LEU A 192 26.91 10.08 -22.68
CA LEU A 192 25.93 10.64 -21.77
C LEU A 192 26.27 12.07 -21.36
N THR A 193 25.30 12.97 -21.36
CA THR A 193 25.44 14.29 -20.73
C THR A 193 25.55 14.17 -19.20
N GLY A 194 26.11 15.17 -18.49
CA GLY A 194 26.23 15.15 -17.03
C GLY A 194 24.91 14.92 -16.30
N LEU A 195 23.82 15.52 -16.80
CA LEU A 195 22.47 15.32 -16.24
C LEU A 195 21.95 13.89 -16.47
N ALA A 196 22.20 13.33 -17.67
CA ALA A 196 21.82 11.95 -17.96
C ALA A 196 22.57 10.94 -17.07
N LYS A 197 23.88 11.17 -16.84
CA LYS A 197 24.67 10.36 -15.89
C LYS A 197 24.11 10.39 -14.47
N ALA A 198 23.77 11.58 -13.96
CA ALA A 198 23.21 11.75 -12.63
C ALA A 198 21.85 11.04 -12.48
N ARG A 199 20.96 11.13 -13.48
CA ARG A 199 19.67 10.43 -13.49
C ARG A 199 19.81 8.91 -13.58
N LEU A 200 20.72 8.41 -14.39
CA LEU A 200 21.00 6.96 -14.47
C LEU A 200 21.58 6.42 -13.16
N ALA A 201 22.48 7.17 -12.53
CA ALA A 201 23.04 6.80 -11.23
C ALA A 201 21.99 6.79 -10.11
N ALA A 202 20.97 7.64 -10.20
CA ALA A 202 19.83 7.66 -9.26
C ALA A 202 18.89 6.45 -9.45
N GLY A 203 18.99 5.72 -10.57
CA GLY A 203 18.17 4.53 -10.86
C GLY A 203 16.79 4.88 -11.45
N GLY A 204 16.02 3.83 -11.78
CA GLY A 204 14.64 3.96 -12.28
C GLY A 204 14.51 4.41 -13.75
N VAL A 205 15.62 4.58 -14.49
CA VAL A 205 15.61 4.94 -15.91
C VAL A 205 16.61 4.12 -16.71
N VAL A 206 16.37 3.97 -18.02
CA VAL A 206 17.23 3.30 -18.97
C VAL A 206 17.66 4.28 -20.07
N SER A 207 18.91 4.12 -20.54
CA SER A 207 19.45 4.92 -21.62
C SER A 207 19.17 4.28 -22.98
N PRO A 208 18.64 5.02 -23.96
CA PRO A 208 18.70 4.57 -25.35
C PRO A 208 20.16 4.54 -25.83
N GLY A 209 20.52 3.64 -26.72
CA GLY A 209 21.89 3.52 -27.26
C GLY A 209 22.40 4.79 -27.94
N THR A 210 21.51 5.64 -28.47
CA THR A 210 21.79 6.94 -29.10
C THR A 210 20.75 7.96 -28.65
N GLY A 211 21.19 9.18 -28.32
CA GLY A 211 20.34 10.27 -27.84
C GLY A 211 20.19 11.43 -28.85
N SER A 212 19.35 12.40 -28.51
CA SER A 212 19.03 13.59 -29.27
C SER A 212 20.09 14.72 -29.17
N GLY A 213 21.18 14.50 -28.46
CA GLY A 213 22.23 15.48 -28.25
C GLY A 213 23.25 15.55 -29.38
N LEU A 214 24.21 16.49 -29.25
CA LEU A 214 25.28 16.67 -30.25
C LEU A 214 26.06 15.36 -30.40
N ALA A 215 26.32 14.94 -31.62
CA ALA A 215 26.98 13.67 -31.98
C ALA A 215 26.31 12.42 -31.42
N GLY A 216 24.96 12.43 -31.24
CA GLY A 216 24.22 11.28 -30.71
C GLY A 216 24.30 11.12 -29.21
N SER A 217 24.75 12.15 -28.46
CA SER A 217 24.83 12.09 -27.01
C SER A 217 23.43 12.03 -26.38
N VAL A 218 23.31 11.21 -25.32
CA VAL A 218 22.06 11.01 -24.60
C VAL A 218 21.87 12.12 -23.56
N LYS A 219 20.78 12.87 -23.69
CA LYS A 219 20.37 13.90 -22.74
C LYS A 219 19.50 13.30 -21.64
N GLY A 220 19.32 14.02 -20.54
CA GLY A 220 18.39 13.60 -19.47
C GLY A 220 16.94 13.39 -19.95
N ALA A 221 16.51 14.11 -20.99
CA ALA A 221 15.19 13.95 -21.62
C ALA A 221 15.07 12.69 -22.50
N ASP A 222 16.17 12.12 -22.95
CA ASP A 222 16.17 10.90 -23.77
C ASP A 222 16.07 9.63 -22.93
N LEU A 223 16.24 9.74 -21.61
CA LEU A 223 16.12 8.61 -20.67
C LEU A 223 14.65 8.22 -20.52
N LYS A 224 14.37 6.94 -20.71
CA LYS A 224 13.04 6.36 -20.52
C LYS A 224 12.94 5.80 -19.09
N ALA A 225 11.76 5.87 -18.49
CA ALA A 225 11.51 5.13 -17.26
C ALA A 225 11.84 3.64 -17.48
N TRP A 226 12.50 3.03 -16.50
CA TRP A 226 12.72 1.59 -16.53
C TRP A 226 11.38 0.92 -16.26
N GLU A 227 10.72 0.46 -17.29
CA GLU A 227 9.59 -0.45 -17.17
C GLU A 227 10.16 -1.88 -17.20
N PRO A 228 9.92 -2.70 -16.19
CA PRO A 228 10.29 -4.10 -16.27
C PRO A 228 9.56 -4.70 -17.47
N SER A 229 10.31 -5.01 -18.53
CA SER A 229 9.81 -5.61 -19.77
C SER A 229 9.39 -7.08 -19.51
N HIS A 230 8.37 -7.27 -18.67
CA HIS A 230 7.88 -8.60 -18.32
C HIS A 230 6.66 -9.04 -19.13
N THR A 231 6.14 -8.21 -20.04
CA THR A 231 4.88 -8.54 -20.71
C THR A 231 4.94 -8.66 -22.23
N GLU A 232 5.90 -8.04 -22.93
CA GLU A 232 5.90 -8.09 -24.40
C GLU A 232 6.63 -9.30 -25.02
N GLY A 233 7.42 -10.04 -24.23
CA GLY A 233 8.15 -11.21 -24.70
C GLY A 233 7.55 -12.58 -24.35
N LEU A 234 6.47 -12.62 -23.54
CA LEU A 234 5.92 -13.87 -23.01
C LEU A 234 4.59 -14.30 -23.65
N ALA A 235 4.00 -13.50 -24.50
CA ALA A 235 2.79 -13.84 -25.25
C ALA A 235 3.16 -14.43 -26.62
N GLY A 236 3.89 -15.53 -26.65
CA GLY A 236 4.06 -16.37 -27.84
C GLY A 236 2.96 -17.43 -27.91
N GLU A 237 2.52 -17.82 -29.12
CA GLU A 237 1.64 -18.97 -29.29
C GLU A 237 2.27 -20.21 -28.61
N GLY A 238 1.60 -20.74 -27.57
CA GLY A 238 2.04 -21.89 -26.80
C GLY A 238 2.39 -21.61 -25.32
N THR A 239 2.15 -20.41 -24.79
CA THR A 239 2.35 -20.14 -23.34
C THR A 239 1.18 -20.70 -22.52
N GLU A 240 1.51 -21.49 -21.47
CA GLU A 240 0.52 -22.11 -20.55
C GLU A 240 -0.05 -21.09 -19.53
N PHE A 241 0.04 -19.78 -19.77
CA PHE A 241 -0.42 -18.72 -18.87
C PHE A 241 -1.11 -17.61 -19.62
N GLU A 242 -2.04 -16.96 -18.94
CA GLU A 242 -2.73 -15.76 -19.38
C GLU A 242 -2.21 -14.53 -18.64
N VAL A 243 -1.95 -13.44 -19.35
CA VAL A 243 -1.58 -12.14 -18.77
C VAL A 243 -2.84 -11.29 -18.63
N VAL A 244 -3.27 -11.04 -17.40
CA VAL A 244 -4.48 -10.25 -17.10
C VAL A 244 -4.07 -8.88 -16.55
N LYS A 245 -4.62 -7.81 -17.12
CA LYS A 245 -4.42 -6.45 -16.61
C LYS A 245 -5.12 -6.30 -15.25
N MET A 246 -4.42 -5.71 -14.28
CA MET A 246 -5.02 -5.36 -12.99
C MET A 246 -6.11 -4.29 -13.17
N SER A 247 -7.23 -4.43 -12.46
CA SER A 247 -8.24 -3.37 -12.35
C SER A 247 -7.65 -2.14 -11.64
N ASN A 248 -8.24 -0.96 -11.85
CA ASN A 248 -7.78 0.28 -11.22
C ASN A 248 -7.84 0.20 -9.69
N MET A 249 -8.92 -0.35 -9.14
CA MET A 249 -9.02 -0.62 -7.70
C MET A 249 -7.87 -1.51 -7.20
N ARG A 250 -7.52 -2.57 -7.93
CA ARG A 250 -6.39 -3.45 -7.55
C ARG A 250 -5.05 -2.71 -7.59
N LYS A 251 -4.85 -1.80 -8.57
CA LYS A 251 -3.65 -0.96 -8.64
C LYS A 251 -3.55 0.00 -7.44
N LEU A 252 -4.67 0.63 -7.03
CA LEU A 252 -4.72 1.49 -5.85
C LEU A 252 -4.40 0.72 -4.57
N ILE A 253 -5.02 -0.44 -4.36
CA ILE A 253 -4.72 -1.31 -3.21
C ILE A 253 -3.24 -1.70 -3.21
N ALA A 254 -2.67 -2.08 -4.35
CA ALA A 254 -1.26 -2.46 -4.46
C ALA A 254 -0.33 -1.30 -4.06
N ARG A 255 -0.59 -0.09 -4.57
CA ARG A 255 0.17 1.13 -4.21
C ARG A 255 0.07 1.43 -2.71
N SER A 256 -1.16 1.40 -2.14
CA SER A 256 -1.39 1.69 -0.73
C SER A 256 -0.69 0.68 0.19
N MET A 257 -0.79 -0.62 -0.10
CA MET A 257 -0.14 -1.66 0.71
C MET A 257 1.38 -1.61 0.60
N TYR A 258 1.89 -1.37 -0.60
CA TYR A 258 3.33 -1.19 -0.80
C TYR A 258 3.85 0.05 -0.07
N ALA A 259 3.17 1.19 -0.20
CA ALA A 259 3.51 2.43 0.49
C ALA A 259 3.46 2.26 2.02
N SER A 260 2.50 1.50 2.55
CA SER A 260 2.42 1.19 3.98
C SER A 260 3.70 0.49 4.46
N LEU A 261 4.14 -0.57 3.77
CA LEU A 261 5.35 -1.31 4.15
C LEU A 261 6.64 -0.48 3.98
N GLN A 262 6.71 0.40 2.98
CA GLN A 262 7.89 1.25 2.72
C GLN A 262 7.99 2.42 3.70
N ASN A 263 6.85 2.95 4.17
CA ASN A 263 6.80 4.16 4.97
C ASN A 263 6.52 3.91 6.46
N SER A 264 6.58 2.66 6.93
CA SER A 264 6.41 2.31 8.35
C SER A 264 7.37 1.19 8.78
N ALA A 265 7.79 1.23 10.03
CA ALA A 265 8.64 0.20 10.64
C ALA A 265 7.76 -0.86 11.33
N GLN A 266 7.07 -1.70 10.54
CA GLN A 266 6.09 -2.64 11.05
C GLN A 266 6.74 -3.80 11.81
N LEU A 267 6.22 -4.08 13.01
CA LEU A 267 6.53 -5.25 13.82
C LEU A 267 5.23 -5.87 14.33
N THR A 268 5.15 -7.21 14.33
CA THR A 268 3.95 -7.91 14.81
C THR A 268 4.25 -8.72 16.07
N HIS A 269 3.49 -8.46 17.12
CA HIS A 269 3.44 -9.30 18.31
C HIS A 269 2.21 -10.22 18.28
N MET A 270 2.39 -11.45 18.72
CA MET A 270 1.32 -12.46 18.74
C MET A 270 1.10 -12.96 20.16
N LEU A 271 -0.17 -13.10 20.55
CA LEU A 271 -0.58 -13.59 21.86
C LEU A 271 -1.91 -14.35 21.76
N ALA A 272 -2.04 -15.48 22.47
CA ALA A 272 -3.30 -16.20 22.53
C ALA A 272 -4.10 -15.78 23.77
N ALA A 273 -5.39 -15.43 23.60
CA ALA A 273 -6.32 -15.11 24.67
C ALA A 273 -7.29 -16.26 24.91
N ASP A 274 -7.61 -16.56 26.16
CA ASP A 274 -8.65 -17.52 26.54
C ASP A 274 -10.04 -16.95 26.18
N ALA A 275 -10.72 -17.56 25.23
CA ALA A 275 -11.99 -17.11 24.71
C ALA A 275 -13.22 -17.72 25.42
N SER A 276 -13.03 -18.44 26.52
CA SER A 276 -14.11 -19.11 27.24
C SER A 276 -15.20 -18.14 27.69
N THR A 277 -14.80 -16.96 28.17
CA THR A 277 -15.72 -15.89 28.61
C THR A 277 -16.56 -15.36 27.47
N VAL A 278 -15.94 -15.00 26.34
CA VAL A 278 -16.70 -14.48 25.19
C VAL A 278 -17.59 -15.53 24.54
N GLN A 279 -17.20 -16.82 24.57
CA GLN A 279 -18.09 -17.90 24.13
C GLN A 279 -19.32 -18.05 25.05
N ALA A 280 -19.13 -17.93 26.40
CA ALA A 280 -20.23 -17.94 27.31
C ALA A 280 -21.16 -16.74 27.14
N LEU A 281 -20.58 -15.54 26.94
CA LEU A 281 -21.34 -14.32 26.65
C LEU A 281 -22.13 -14.44 25.36
N ARG A 282 -21.54 -15.02 24.32
CA ARG A 282 -22.23 -15.26 23.04
C ARG A 282 -23.44 -16.16 23.20
N LYS A 283 -23.35 -17.22 24.05
CA LYS A 283 -24.50 -18.08 24.36
C LYS A 283 -25.60 -17.30 25.11
N LYS A 284 -25.23 -16.44 26.05
CA LYS A 284 -26.18 -15.55 26.75
C LYS A 284 -26.84 -14.56 25.79
N ALA A 285 -26.05 -13.91 24.90
CA ALA A 285 -26.58 -12.99 23.92
C ALA A 285 -27.55 -13.67 22.95
N LYS A 286 -27.25 -14.89 22.50
CA LYS A 286 -28.16 -15.66 21.64
C LYS A 286 -29.49 -15.93 22.34
N LYS A 287 -29.45 -16.32 23.63
CA LYS A 287 -30.66 -16.53 24.44
C LYS A 287 -31.44 -15.21 24.63
N ALA A 288 -30.76 -14.10 24.90
CA ALA A 288 -31.39 -12.79 25.03
C ALA A 288 -32.06 -12.34 23.70
N LEU A 289 -31.49 -12.68 22.57
CA LEU A 289 -32.11 -12.46 21.25
C LEU A 289 -33.37 -13.30 21.05
N GLU A 290 -33.32 -14.59 21.41
CA GLU A 290 -34.47 -15.50 21.36
C GLU A 290 -35.61 -15.06 22.32
N GLU A 291 -35.27 -14.46 23.46
CA GLU A 291 -36.21 -13.90 24.42
C GLU A 291 -36.71 -12.49 24.04
N GLY A 292 -36.22 -11.92 22.95
CA GLY A 292 -36.60 -10.56 22.49
C GLY A 292 -36.07 -9.41 23.38
N LYS A 293 -35.07 -9.65 24.23
CA LYS A 293 -34.42 -8.63 25.07
C LYS A 293 -33.46 -7.73 24.27
N ILE A 294 -32.88 -8.29 23.19
CA ILE A 294 -32.06 -7.60 22.25
C ILE A 294 -32.57 -7.89 20.83
N ASP A 295 -32.28 -7.00 19.89
CA ASP A 295 -32.76 -7.07 18.49
C ASP A 295 -31.63 -7.41 17.49
N VAL A 296 -30.41 -7.62 17.97
CA VAL A 296 -29.25 -7.89 17.13
C VAL A 296 -28.50 -9.15 17.59
N ASN A 297 -28.08 -9.98 16.63
CA ASN A 297 -27.29 -11.18 16.91
C ASN A 297 -25.82 -10.81 17.15
N ILE A 298 -25.41 -10.70 18.41
CA ILE A 298 -24.03 -10.33 18.78
C ILE A 298 -23.08 -11.51 18.50
N THR A 299 -22.00 -11.25 17.79
CA THR A 299 -20.98 -12.23 17.38
C THR A 299 -19.76 -12.18 18.30
N ILE A 300 -18.87 -13.19 18.18
CA ILE A 300 -17.58 -13.18 18.87
C ILE A 300 -16.74 -11.97 18.45
N ASN A 301 -16.80 -11.60 17.17
CA ASN A 301 -16.08 -10.43 16.65
C ASN A 301 -16.52 -9.13 17.33
N ASP A 302 -17.80 -8.97 17.59
CA ASP A 302 -18.34 -7.77 18.27
C ASP A 302 -17.80 -7.66 19.70
N PHE A 303 -17.69 -8.77 20.41
CA PHE A 303 -17.06 -8.81 21.75
C PHE A 303 -15.57 -8.46 21.70
N VAL A 304 -14.85 -8.95 20.67
CA VAL A 304 -13.43 -8.61 20.47
C VAL A 304 -13.28 -7.11 20.17
N CYS A 305 -14.08 -6.58 19.26
CA CYS A 305 -14.10 -5.14 18.95
C CYS A 305 -14.38 -4.31 20.24
N PHE A 306 -15.33 -4.74 21.07
CA PHE A 306 -15.65 -4.08 22.32
C PHE A 306 -14.50 -4.13 23.33
N ALA A 307 -13.80 -5.26 23.44
CA ALA A 307 -12.60 -5.40 24.26
C ALA A 307 -11.44 -4.51 23.76
N VAL A 308 -11.25 -4.42 22.45
CA VAL A 308 -10.26 -3.54 21.81
C VAL A 308 -10.55 -2.08 22.13
N ILE A 309 -11.81 -1.64 22.01
CA ILE A 309 -12.22 -0.27 22.34
C ILE A 309 -11.88 0.06 23.80
N LYS A 310 -12.17 -0.85 24.75
CA LYS A 310 -11.82 -0.67 26.17
C LYS A 310 -10.30 -0.58 26.41
N ALA A 311 -9.53 -1.38 25.67
CA ALA A 311 -8.08 -1.35 25.78
C ALA A 311 -7.50 -0.04 25.20
N LEU A 312 -8.00 0.45 24.05
CA LEU A 312 -7.54 1.68 23.40
C LEU A 312 -7.70 2.92 24.30
N GLN A 313 -8.75 2.97 25.13
CA GLN A 313 -8.94 4.08 26.09
C GLN A 313 -7.80 4.20 27.11
N LYS A 314 -7.05 3.12 27.36
CA LYS A 314 -5.93 3.05 28.30
C LYS A 314 -4.57 3.27 27.62
N TYR A 315 -4.51 3.21 26.28
CA TYR A 315 -3.28 3.26 25.48
C TYR A 315 -3.41 4.26 24.32
N PRO A 316 -3.32 5.57 24.58
CA PRO A 316 -3.56 6.62 23.59
C PRO A 316 -2.60 6.56 22.39
N ASN A 317 -1.36 6.08 22.58
CA ASN A 317 -0.38 5.97 21.50
C ASN A 317 -0.80 4.93 20.44
N LEU A 318 -1.58 3.92 20.82
CA LEU A 318 -2.14 2.93 19.90
C LEU A 318 -3.42 3.45 19.22
N ASN A 319 -4.07 4.48 19.78
CA ASN A 319 -5.24 5.16 19.23
C ASN A 319 -4.79 6.42 18.49
N SER A 320 -3.93 6.25 17.48
CA SER A 320 -3.22 7.38 16.87
C SER A 320 -2.89 7.17 15.40
N HIS A 321 -2.51 8.27 14.75
CA HIS A 321 -1.87 8.30 13.43
C HIS A 321 -0.41 8.72 13.55
N CYS A 322 0.47 8.02 12.82
CA CYS A 322 1.87 8.39 12.66
C CYS A 322 2.04 9.22 11.38
N LEU A 323 2.38 10.51 11.54
CA LEU A 323 2.50 11.48 10.45
C LEU A 323 3.99 11.81 10.13
N GLY A 324 4.88 10.85 10.35
CA GLY A 324 6.32 11.01 10.15
C GLY A 324 7.00 11.61 11.39
N GLU A 325 7.09 12.92 11.50
CA GLU A 325 7.72 13.64 12.62
C GLU A 325 6.75 13.96 13.77
N SER A 326 5.46 13.68 13.61
CA SER A 326 4.42 13.96 14.60
C SER A 326 3.43 12.81 14.71
N MET A 327 2.69 12.76 15.81
CA MET A 327 1.59 11.84 16.03
C MET A 327 0.30 12.60 16.28
N ARG A 328 -0.80 12.14 15.66
CA ARG A 328 -2.15 12.60 15.95
C ARG A 328 -2.79 11.63 16.93
N LEU A 329 -2.90 12.00 18.20
CA LEU A 329 -3.56 11.19 19.22
C LEU A 329 -5.07 11.50 19.21
N PHE A 330 -5.88 10.46 19.09
CA PHE A 330 -7.33 10.60 19.08
C PHE A 330 -7.89 10.59 20.52
N LYS A 331 -8.78 11.55 20.82
CA LYS A 331 -9.51 11.59 22.09
C LYS A 331 -10.64 10.55 22.13
N HIS A 332 -11.16 10.22 20.97
CA HIS A 332 -12.21 9.22 20.76
C HIS A 332 -11.65 8.02 20.02
N VAL A 333 -12.27 6.85 20.18
CA VAL A 333 -11.92 5.65 19.44
C VAL A 333 -12.80 5.61 18.18
N ASN A 334 -12.17 5.73 17.02
CA ASN A 334 -12.81 5.50 15.74
C ASN A 334 -12.36 4.13 15.23
N LEU A 335 -13.20 3.11 15.42
CA LEU A 335 -12.83 1.73 15.16
C LEU A 335 -13.04 1.35 13.69
N GLY A 336 -11.97 1.08 12.96
CA GLY A 336 -12.00 0.47 11.63
C GLY A 336 -12.23 -1.03 11.72
N MET A 337 -13.11 -1.56 10.89
CA MET A 337 -13.33 -3.00 10.77
C MET A 337 -13.12 -3.44 9.33
N ALA A 338 -12.20 -4.37 9.10
CA ALA A 338 -11.98 -4.94 7.78
C ALA A 338 -13.18 -5.79 7.32
N VAL A 339 -13.75 -5.45 6.17
CA VAL A 339 -14.88 -6.13 5.54
C VAL A 339 -14.46 -6.59 4.15
N ASP A 340 -14.54 -7.90 3.92
CA ASP A 340 -14.31 -8.49 2.60
C ASP A 340 -15.56 -8.33 1.72
N THR A 341 -15.37 -7.80 0.50
CA THR A 341 -16.43 -7.59 -0.48
C THR A 341 -15.98 -8.06 -1.86
N GLU A 342 -16.90 -8.25 -2.77
CA GLU A 342 -16.60 -8.62 -4.17
C GLU A 342 -15.72 -7.56 -4.88
N ARG A 343 -15.79 -6.31 -4.43
CA ARG A 343 -14.98 -5.19 -4.96
C ARG A 343 -13.58 -5.10 -4.33
N GLY A 344 -13.31 -5.88 -3.28
CA GLY A 344 -12.07 -5.90 -2.51
C GLY A 344 -12.29 -5.63 -1.02
N LEU A 345 -11.19 -5.54 -0.27
CA LEU A 345 -11.23 -5.29 1.17
C LEU A 345 -11.52 -3.81 1.44
N MET A 346 -12.56 -3.54 2.22
CA MET A 346 -12.94 -2.21 2.70
C MET A 346 -12.78 -2.12 4.21
N VAL A 347 -12.46 -0.93 4.73
CA VAL A 347 -12.28 -0.71 6.18
C VAL A 347 -13.10 0.49 6.62
N PRO A 348 -14.43 0.34 6.75
CA PRO A 348 -15.26 1.40 7.29
C PRO A 348 -14.97 1.65 8.77
N ALA A 349 -15.07 2.90 9.21
CA ALA A 349 -14.88 3.32 10.59
C ALA A 349 -16.22 3.49 11.33
N VAL A 350 -16.29 2.98 12.57
CA VAL A 350 -17.33 3.34 13.55
C VAL A 350 -16.80 4.51 14.38
N PRO A 351 -17.31 5.73 14.21
CA PRO A 351 -16.85 6.86 14.99
C PRO A 351 -17.34 6.77 16.45
N HIS A 352 -16.58 7.37 17.38
CA HIS A 352 -16.90 7.46 18.79
C HIS A 352 -17.30 6.11 19.45
N ALA A 353 -16.66 5.04 19.02
CA ALA A 353 -17.04 3.67 19.41
C ALA A 353 -17.01 3.41 20.93
N GLN A 354 -16.23 4.19 21.70
CA GLN A 354 -16.17 4.09 23.17
C GLN A 354 -17.47 4.53 23.87
N GLU A 355 -18.35 5.24 23.18
CA GLU A 355 -19.64 5.70 23.72
C GLU A 355 -20.75 4.66 23.52
N LEU A 356 -20.48 3.61 22.73
CA LEU A 356 -21.45 2.60 22.35
C LEU A 356 -21.45 1.44 23.33
N GLY A 357 -22.65 0.99 23.73
CA GLY A 357 -22.84 -0.31 24.35
C GLY A 357 -22.68 -1.43 23.31
N ILE A 358 -22.49 -2.68 23.78
CA ILE A 358 -22.23 -3.82 22.89
C ILE A 358 -23.36 -4.06 21.87
N VAL A 359 -24.62 -3.82 22.23
CA VAL A 359 -25.77 -3.99 21.33
C VAL A 359 -25.71 -2.99 20.20
N GLU A 360 -25.47 -1.71 20.50
CA GLU A 360 -25.39 -0.65 19.51
C GLU A 360 -24.15 -0.78 18.63
N LEU A 361 -22.99 -1.13 19.23
CA LEU A 361 -21.78 -1.42 18.48
C LEU A 361 -22.01 -2.55 17.47
N SER A 362 -22.62 -3.67 17.88
CA SER A 362 -22.94 -4.79 17.00
C SER A 362 -23.88 -4.38 15.86
N ARG A 363 -24.87 -3.51 16.14
CA ARG A 363 -25.80 -3.00 15.12
C ARG A 363 -25.05 -2.15 14.09
N GLN A 364 -24.19 -1.24 14.54
CA GLN A 364 -23.43 -0.37 13.64
C GLN A 364 -22.41 -1.15 12.80
N LEU A 365 -21.67 -2.09 13.40
CA LEU A 365 -20.73 -2.95 12.69
C LEU A 365 -21.42 -3.75 11.57
N LYS A 366 -22.60 -4.32 11.82
CA LYS A 366 -23.35 -5.06 10.82
C LYS A 366 -23.88 -4.16 9.72
N LYS A 367 -24.47 -3.02 10.08
CA LYS A 367 -24.96 -2.05 9.11
C LYS A 367 -23.82 -1.61 8.16
N LEU A 368 -22.67 -1.25 8.70
CA LEU A 368 -21.50 -0.86 7.90
C LEU A 368 -21.03 -2.00 6.98
N ALA A 369 -21.01 -3.25 7.48
CA ALA A 369 -20.63 -4.39 6.67
C ALA A 369 -21.64 -4.64 5.51
N GLU A 370 -22.92 -4.46 5.75
CA GLU A 370 -23.96 -4.55 4.72
C GLU A 370 -23.85 -3.41 3.70
N ASP A 371 -23.67 -2.18 4.18
CA ASP A 371 -23.52 -1.00 3.32
C ASP A 371 -22.28 -1.11 2.42
N CYS A 372 -21.15 -1.64 2.95
CA CYS A 372 -19.96 -1.95 2.15
C CYS A 372 -20.25 -2.98 1.04
N LYS A 373 -20.93 -4.08 1.37
CA LYS A 373 -21.30 -5.12 0.39
C LYS A 373 -22.23 -4.59 -0.69
N LYS A 374 -23.19 -3.72 -0.33
CA LYS A 374 -24.11 -3.07 -1.27
C LYS A 374 -23.45 -1.91 -2.04
N GLY A 375 -22.30 -1.41 -1.60
CA GLY A 375 -21.65 -0.22 -2.18
C GLY A 375 -22.34 1.11 -1.83
N SER A 376 -23.14 1.13 -0.77
CA SER A 376 -23.91 2.31 -0.28
C SER A 376 -23.30 2.95 0.97
N VAL A 377 -22.10 2.53 1.35
CA VAL A 377 -21.40 3.08 2.52
C VAL A 377 -21.01 4.54 2.28
N ASN A 378 -21.13 5.40 3.33
CA ASN A 378 -20.65 6.78 3.26
C ASN A 378 -19.13 6.79 3.00
N PRO A 379 -18.65 7.42 1.90
CA PRO A 379 -17.23 7.48 1.55
C PRO A 379 -16.34 8.08 2.64
N ASP A 380 -16.85 9.01 3.45
CA ASP A 380 -16.08 9.61 4.54
C ASP A 380 -15.66 8.59 5.60
N LEU A 381 -16.48 7.54 5.82
CA LEU A 381 -16.15 6.46 6.76
C LEU A 381 -15.13 5.47 6.21
N LEU A 382 -14.85 5.48 4.91
CA LEU A 382 -13.83 4.68 4.25
C LEU A 382 -12.48 5.39 4.15
N SER A 383 -12.42 6.68 4.50
CA SER A 383 -11.16 7.42 4.49
C SER A 383 -10.11 6.74 5.36
N PRO A 384 -8.84 6.60 4.90
CA PRO A 384 -7.76 6.09 5.73
C PRO A 384 -7.60 6.85 7.05
N GLU A 385 -8.00 8.12 7.09
CA GLU A 385 -7.97 8.97 8.28
C GLU A 385 -9.21 8.83 9.18
N ALA A 386 -10.29 8.19 8.72
CA ALA A 386 -11.53 8.05 9.49
C ALA A 386 -11.35 7.15 10.72
N ALA A 387 -10.61 6.05 10.58
CA ALA A 387 -10.34 5.14 11.67
C ALA A 387 -9.06 5.50 12.41
N SER A 388 -9.07 5.42 13.74
CA SER A 388 -7.87 5.59 14.58
C SER A 388 -7.12 4.29 14.84
N PHE A 389 -7.81 3.16 14.68
CA PHE A 389 -7.29 1.80 14.85
C PHE A 389 -8.16 0.82 14.04
N THR A 390 -7.57 -0.23 13.49
CA THR A 390 -8.30 -1.22 12.69
C THR A 390 -8.26 -2.62 13.32
N VAL A 391 -9.38 -3.35 13.19
CA VAL A 391 -9.49 -4.78 13.49
C VAL A 391 -9.76 -5.55 12.20
N SER A 392 -8.96 -6.57 11.93
CA SER A 392 -9.13 -7.52 10.82
C SER A 392 -9.31 -8.93 11.37
N ASN A 393 -10.34 -9.65 10.96
CA ASN A 393 -10.67 -10.97 11.50
C ASN A 393 -10.71 -12.03 10.40
N LEU A 394 -9.78 -12.99 10.45
CA LEU A 394 -9.69 -14.16 9.60
C LEU A 394 -10.03 -15.47 10.30
N GLY A 395 -10.52 -15.39 11.55
CA GLY A 395 -10.90 -16.57 12.35
C GLY A 395 -12.02 -17.41 11.73
N GLY A 396 -12.91 -16.77 10.95
CA GLY A 396 -14.01 -17.46 10.25
C GLY A 396 -13.55 -18.42 9.15
N VAL A 397 -12.35 -18.21 8.61
CA VAL A 397 -11.74 -19.07 7.56
C VAL A 397 -10.64 -19.99 8.09
N GLY A 398 -10.48 -20.07 9.42
CA GLY A 398 -9.58 -21.02 10.06
C GLY A 398 -8.13 -20.57 10.24
N VAL A 399 -7.82 -19.31 9.95
CA VAL A 399 -6.46 -18.75 10.15
C VAL A 399 -6.20 -18.58 11.63
N GLU A 400 -5.13 -19.17 12.16
CA GLU A 400 -4.74 -19.03 13.58
C GLU A 400 -4.00 -17.71 13.85
N TRP A 401 -3.05 -17.37 12.96
CA TRP A 401 -2.16 -16.23 13.08
C TRP A 401 -1.88 -15.66 11.69
N PHE A 402 -1.76 -14.35 11.60
CA PHE A 402 -1.29 -13.65 10.41
C PHE A 402 -0.70 -12.28 10.79
N THR A 403 0.03 -11.69 9.89
CA THR A 403 0.62 -10.36 10.06
C THR A 403 -0.16 -9.35 9.21
N PRO A 404 -1.17 -8.66 9.77
CA PRO A 404 -1.89 -7.65 9.03
C PRO A 404 -0.99 -6.46 8.70
N ILE A 405 -1.17 -5.87 7.52
CA ILE A 405 -0.48 -4.65 7.10
C ILE A 405 -1.26 -3.45 7.64
N ILE A 406 -0.55 -2.46 8.19
CA ILE A 406 -1.17 -1.25 8.75
C ILE A 406 -1.83 -0.42 7.65
N ASN A 407 -3.04 0.06 7.90
CA ASN A 407 -3.66 1.10 7.09
C ASN A 407 -3.09 2.46 7.47
N VAL A 408 -2.05 2.91 6.74
CA VAL A 408 -1.48 4.24 7.00
C VAL A 408 -2.55 5.33 6.79
N PRO A 409 -2.59 6.36 7.67
CA PRO A 409 -1.58 6.76 8.67
C PRO A 409 -1.74 6.14 10.06
N GLN A 410 -2.59 5.15 10.29
CA GLN A 410 -2.78 4.52 11.61
C GLN A 410 -1.46 3.96 12.15
N SER A 411 -1.31 3.97 13.48
CA SER A 411 -0.11 3.46 14.14
C SER A 411 -0.14 1.95 14.39
N ALA A 412 -1.31 1.33 14.34
CA ALA A 412 -1.44 -0.11 14.59
C ALA A 412 -2.73 -0.72 14.01
N ILE A 413 -2.72 -2.06 13.88
CA ILE A 413 -3.83 -2.90 13.44
C ILE A 413 -3.82 -4.22 14.22
N LEU A 414 -5.00 -4.73 14.59
CA LEU A 414 -5.16 -6.03 15.23
C LEU A 414 -5.68 -7.06 14.23
N GLY A 415 -4.96 -8.16 14.08
CA GLY A 415 -5.43 -9.39 13.44
C GLY A 415 -6.05 -10.33 14.48
N VAL A 416 -7.22 -10.87 14.17
CA VAL A 416 -7.95 -11.85 15.01
C VAL A 416 -8.00 -13.18 14.29
N GLY A 417 -7.50 -14.22 14.94
CA GLY A 417 -7.46 -15.59 14.42
C GLY A 417 -8.63 -16.45 14.90
N THR A 418 -8.62 -17.71 14.45
CA THR A 418 -9.61 -18.71 14.82
C THR A 418 -9.49 -19.18 16.26
N LEU A 419 -10.51 -19.86 16.75
CA LEU A 419 -10.52 -20.49 18.08
C LEU A 419 -9.87 -21.87 17.99
N VAL A 420 -8.78 -22.07 18.75
CA VAL A 420 -8.06 -23.35 18.81
C VAL A 420 -8.12 -23.91 20.23
N PRO A 421 -8.58 -25.16 20.42
CA PRO A 421 -8.52 -25.80 21.72
C PRO A 421 -7.06 -26.00 22.16
N ARG A 422 -6.68 -25.46 23.33
CA ARG A 422 -5.34 -25.64 23.90
C ARG A 422 -5.45 -26.19 25.32
N PRO A 423 -4.51 -27.07 25.75
CA PRO A 423 -4.51 -27.57 27.12
C PRO A 423 -4.20 -26.45 28.11
N LYS A 424 -4.98 -26.34 29.14
CA LYS A 424 -4.80 -25.44 30.29
C LYS A 424 -4.86 -26.24 31.59
N LEU A 425 -3.90 -26.03 32.47
CA LEU A 425 -3.93 -26.65 33.79
C LEU A 425 -4.93 -25.90 34.70
N VAL A 426 -6.02 -26.57 35.07
CA VAL A 426 -7.06 -26.03 35.96
C VAL A 426 -7.22 -26.97 37.13
N ASN A 427 -6.99 -26.50 38.35
CA ASN A 427 -7.09 -27.28 39.59
C ASN A 427 -6.29 -28.61 39.60
N GLY A 428 -5.14 -28.62 38.90
CA GLY A 428 -4.27 -29.80 38.82
C GLY A 428 -4.58 -30.76 37.65
N GLU A 429 -5.64 -30.53 36.89
CA GLU A 429 -6.03 -31.32 35.72
C GLU A 429 -5.89 -30.53 34.40
N TYR A 430 -5.51 -31.20 33.33
CA TYR A 430 -5.47 -30.58 31.97
C TYR A 430 -6.86 -30.57 31.36
N THR A 431 -7.35 -29.35 31.12
CA THR A 431 -8.62 -29.11 30.43
C THR A 431 -8.35 -28.40 29.12
N PHE A 432 -9.05 -28.75 28.05
CA PHE A 432 -8.99 -28.01 26.79
C PHE A 432 -9.89 -26.77 26.85
N VAL A 433 -9.29 -25.62 26.64
CA VAL A 433 -10.01 -24.34 26.56
C VAL A 433 -9.81 -23.69 25.16
N PRO A 434 -10.81 -22.97 24.66
CA PRO A 434 -10.66 -22.29 23.37
C PRO A 434 -9.76 -21.08 23.50
N TYR A 435 -8.66 -21.03 22.76
CA TYR A 435 -7.80 -19.87 22.65
C TYR A 435 -7.97 -19.19 21.31
N MET A 436 -7.99 -17.86 21.32
CA MET A 436 -8.06 -17.00 20.13
C MET A 436 -6.70 -16.39 19.87
N GLY A 437 -6.20 -16.50 18.63
CA GLY A 437 -4.98 -15.83 18.19
C GLY A 437 -5.22 -14.33 18.02
N LEU A 438 -4.36 -13.51 18.62
CA LEU A 438 -4.34 -12.05 18.50
C LEU A 438 -2.97 -11.63 17.95
N SER A 439 -2.95 -10.96 16.81
CA SER A 439 -1.74 -10.49 16.12
C SER A 439 -1.80 -8.97 16.02
N LEU A 440 -1.00 -8.26 16.82
CA LEU A 440 -0.91 -6.81 16.80
C LEU A 440 0.28 -6.38 15.94
N THR A 441 0.02 -5.79 14.77
CA THR A 441 1.04 -5.09 13.99
C THR A 441 1.02 -3.61 14.32
N TYR A 442 2.18 -3.02 14.57
CA TYR A 442 2.32 -1.63 14.94
C TYR A 442 3.55 -1.01 14.27
N ASP A 443 3.53 0.31 14.09
CA ASP A 443 4.68 1.08 13.59
C ASP A 443 5.62 1.38 14.75
N HIS A 444 6.81 0.75 14.73
CA HIS A 444 7.79 0.90 15.81
C HIS A 444 8.39 2.32 15.92
N ARG A 445 8.12 3.21 14.95
CA ARG A 445 8.45 4.63 15.04
C ARG A 445 7.49 5.39 15.96
N ALA A 446 6.24 4.92 16.07
CA ALA A 446 5.18 5.54 16.87
C ALA A 446 5.02 4.89 18.24
N VAL A 447 5.24 3.58 18.34
CA VAL A 447 4.98 2.78 19.55
C VAL A 447 6.12 1.83 19.83
N ASP A 448 6.59 1.80 21.06
CA ASP A 448 7.63 0.86 21.50
C ASP A 448 7.08 -0.54 21.76
N GLY A 449 7.93 -1.57 21.55
CA GLY A 449 7.56 -2.97 21.73
C GLY A 449 7.02 -3.31 23.11
N GLY A 450 7.54 -2.68 24.17
CA GLY A 450 7.03 -2.85 25.53
C GLY A 450 5.60 -2.36 25.73
N GLU A 451 5.25 -1.20 25.14
CA GLU A 451 3.90 -0.64 25.18
C GLU A 451 2.94 -1.49 24.35
N ALA A 452 3.33 -1.85 23.12
CA ALA A 452 2.55 -2.71 22.23
C ALA A 452 2.23 -4.07 22.87
N THR A 453 3.21 -4.68 23.57
CA THR A 453 3.00 -5.94 24.30
C THR A 453 2.00 -5.77 25.45
N ARG A 454 2.12 -4.71 26.25
CA ARG A 454 1.17 -4.42 27.34
C ARG A 454 -0.24 -4.16 26.81
N PHE A 455 -0.36 -3.44 25.72
CA PHE A 455 -1.65 -3.22 25.05
C PHE A 455 -2.27 -4.53 24.56
N LEU A 456 -1.50 -5.37 23.86
CA LEU A 456 -1.97 -6.67 23.40
C LEU A 456 -2.42 -7.56 24.56
N LYS A 457 -1.66 -7.57 25.68
CA LYS A 457 -2.06 -8.26 26.90
C LYS A 457 -3.32 -7.65 27.54
N GLN A 458 -3.48 -6.32 27.48
CA GLN A 458 -4.70 -5.66 27.95
C GLN A 458 -5.92 -6.11 27.14
N ILE A 459 -5.81 -6.20 25.80
CA ILE A 459 -6.89 -6.74 24.95
C ILE A 459 -7.25 -8.17 25.39
N ALA A 460 -6.24 -9.03 25.56
CA ALA A 460 -6.48 -10.41 26.04
C ALA A 460 -7.17 -10.42 27.40
N THR A 461 -6.75 -9.57 28.33
CA THR A 461 -7.38 -9.45 29.65
C THR A 461 -8.83 -8.98 29.54
N GLU A 462 -9.13 -7.98 28.68
CA GLU A 462 -10.52 -7.54 28.47
C GLU A 462 -11.38 -8.67 27.89
N ILE A 463 -10.86 -9.49 26.96
CA ILE A 463 -11.56 -10.67 26.41
C ILE A 463 -11.82 -11.71 27.51
N GLU A 464 -10.82 -12.00 28.34
CA GLU A 464 -10.86 -13.02 29.40
C GLU A 464 -11.79 -12.65 30.57
N THR A 465 -11.92 -11.35 30.87
CA THR A 465 -12.65 -10.84 32.04
C THR A 465 -13.93 -10.07 31.71
N LEU A 466 -14.31 -10.04 30.41
CA LEU A 466 -15.47 -9.29 29.96
C LEU A 466 -16.74 -9.71 30.70
N ASN A 467 -17.44 -8.75 31.31
CA ASN A 467 -18.71 -8.95 31.95
C ASN A 467 -19.78 -8.05 31.35
N ILE A 468 -20.83 -8.64 30.80
CA ILE A 468 -21.94 -7.95 30.11
C ILE A 468 -23.24 -8.66 30.53
N GLU A 469 -24.23 -7.86 30.87
CA GLU A 469 -25.62 -8.28 31.10
C GLU A 469 -26.48 -7.88 29.90
N PHE A 470 -27.48 -8.74 29.55
CA PHE A 470 -28.38 -8.55 28.39
C PHE A 470 -29.84 -8.47 28.84
#